data_e57a56af9a972a429a913ba690dfd5af
#
_entry.id   e57a56af9a972a429a913ba690dfd5af
#
_cell.length_a   1.000
_cell.length_b   1.000
_cell.length_c   1.000
_cell.angle_alpha   90.00
_cell.angle_beta   90.00
_cell.angle_gamma   90.00
#
_symmetry.space_group_name_H-M   'P 1'
#
loop_
_entity.id
_entity.type
_entity.pdbx_description
1 polymer ?
#
loop_
_entity_poly.entity_id
_entity_poly.type
_entity_poly.pdbx_seq_one_letter_code
_entity_poly.pdbx_strand_id
1 'polypeptide(L)'
;MNLITIISNQEYFTGKVSACYLIRMAYEKAGKEREKLRNLYYKLCDDETPLIKRTAAKEFGPLCLIMEKEIVNPEMINYFKKFMSDSDSVKVIALSSLIQLVKLFQNTDNQRLNVQVVVAASEDKSWRVRHELARIFPQLIDGFGNQINELVPTLGNLIKDSEMEVRNVALEGLAQIIRFFNTEKVSICIIPAILSVANDSTPHVKASIGECLGPIARSVGYSTFNTKMCTLFDSLMKDENAEVRLGYV
;
A
#
# COMPACT_ATOMS: atom_id res chain seq x y z
N MET A 1 -3.99 32.72 -7.91
CA MET A 1 -5.30 32.51 -7.21
C MET A 1 -6.51 32.62 -8.15
N ASN A 2 -6.75 33.73 -8.83
CA ASN A 2 -7.95 33.90 -9.65
C ASN A 2 -8.15 32.78 -10.67
N LEU A 3 -7.11 32.39 -11.41
CA LEU A 3 -7.20 31.29 -12.39
C LEU A 3 -7.66 29.99 -11.75
N ILE A 4 -7.02 29.56 -10.64
CA ILE A 4 -7.36 28.31 -9.95
C ILE A 4 -8.82 28.33 -9.49
N THR A 5 -9.28 29.46 -8.93
CA THR A 5 -10.68 29.62 -8.51
C THR A 5 -11.64 29.51 -9.69
N ILE A 6 -11.32 30.14 -10.84
CA ILE A 6 -12.15 30.08 -12.03
C ILE A 6 -12.26 28.62 -12.53
N ILE A 7 -11.13 27.93 -12.75
CA ILE A 7 -11.16 26.59 -13.33
C ILE A 7 -11.72 25.53 -12.36
N SER A 8 -11.58 25.73 -11.03
CA SER A 8 -12.18 24.83 -10.02
C SER A 8 -13.71 24.89 -10.00
N ASN A 9 -14.30 26.01 -10.41
CA ASN A 9 -15.74 26.23 -10.40
C ASN A 9 -16.39 26.07 -11.81
N GLN A 10 -15.61 25.68 -12.82
CA GLN A 10 -16.16 25.41 -14.15
C GLN A 10 -17.01 24.14 -14.15
N GLU A 11 -17.98 24.06 -15.02
CA GLU A 11 -18.78 22.85 -15.24
C GLU A 11 -17.95 21.74 -15.93
N TYR A 12 -16.96 22.11 -16.73
CA TYR A 12 -16.13 21.18 -17.46
C TYR A 12 -15.11 20.49 -16.55
N PHE A 13 -15.10 19.16 -16.56
CA PHE A 13 -14.21 18.33 -15.75
C PHE A 13 -12.72 18.60 -16.00
N THR A 14 -12.32 18.98 -17.22
CA THR A 14 -10.92 19.26 -17.57
C THR A 14 -10.31 20.40 -16.76
N GLY A 15 -11.09 21.46 -16.50
CA GLY A 15 -10.67 22.56 -15.64
C GLY A 15 -10.47 22.11 -14.19
N LYS A 16 -11.41 21.33 -13.65
CA LYS A 16 -11.34 20.80 -12.29
C LYS A 16 -10.16 19.84 -12.10
N VAL A 17 -9.89 18.98 -13.09
CA VAL A 17 -8.70 18.11 -13.08
C VAL A 17 -7.42 18.93 -13.04
N SER A 18 -7.31 19.97 -13.89
CA SER A 18 -6.15 20.88 -13.86
C SER A 18 -6.03 21.61 -12.52
N ALA A 19 -7.16 21.98 -11.91
CA ALA A 19 -7.16 22.64 -10.60
C ALA A 19 -6.54 21.77 -9.50
N CYS A 20 -6.75 20.46 -9.48
CA CYS A 20 -6.13 19.56 -8.50
C CYS A 20 -4.58 19.69 -8.52
N TYR A 21 -3.98 19.67 -9.71
CA TYR A 21 -2.53 19.81 -9.86
C TYR A 21 -2.05 21.22 -9.49
N LEU A 22 -2.77 22.25 -9.96
CA LEU A 22 -2.37 23.64 -9.71
C LEU A 22 -2.47 24.04 -8.24
N ILE A 23 -3.45 23.50 -7.50
CA ILE A 23 -3.58 23.72 -6.06
C ILE A 23 -2.31 23.26 -5.37
N ARG A 24 -1.84 22.03 -5.63
CA ARG A 24 -0.59 21.51 -5.03
C ARG A 24 0.60 22.40 -5.40
N MET A 25 0.77 22.72 -6.68
CA MET A 25 1.91 23.53 -7.14
C MET A 25 1.91 24.95 -6.55
N ALA A 26 0.74 25.52 -6.31
CA ALA A 26 0.61 26.90 -5.80
C ALA A 26 0.69 26.97 -4.26
N TYR A 27 0.43 25.86 -3.54
CA TYR A 27 0.20 25.84 -2.09
C TYR A 27 1.35 26.44 -1.29
N GLU A 28 2.58 26.06 -1.57
CA GLU A 28 3.76 26.55 -0.83
C GLU A 28 3.93 28.06 -0.93
N LYS A 29 3.59 28.63 -2.10
CA LYS A 29 3.74 30.05 -2.40
C LYS A 29 2.49 30.89 -2.09
N ALA A 30 1.41 30.25 -1.67
CA ALA A 30 0.10 30.90 -1.53
C ALA A 30 -0.02 31.83 -0.30
N GLY A 31 0.87 31.70 0.68
CA GLY A 31 0.84 32.55 1.88
C GLY A 31 -0.54 32.55 2.56
N LYS A 32 -1.15 33.72 2.67
CA LYS A 32 -2.48 33.90 3.31
C LYS A 32 -3.63 33.23 2.53
N GLU A 33 -3.43 32.86 1.27
CA GLU A 33 -4.46 32.24 0.42
C GLU A 33 -4.50 30.69 0.54
N ARG A 34 -3.67 30.08 1.40
CA ARG A 34 -3.61 28.63 1.60
C ARG A 34 -4.97 28.05 2.02
N GLU A 35 -5.66 28.71 2.94
CA GLU A 35 -7.00 28.28 3.38
C GLU A 35 -7.98 28.20 2.21
N LYS A 36 -7.96 29.20 1.33
CA LYS A 36 -8.83 29.22 0.15
C LYS A 36 -8.48 28.09 -0.82
N LEU A 37 -7.19 27.77 -0.98
CA LEU A 37 -6.76 26.63 -1.80
C LEU A 37 -7.23 25.30 -1.19
N ARG A 38 -7.14 25.13 0.15
CA ARG A 38 -7.68 23.95 0.83
C ARG A 38 -9.17 23.79 0.57
N ASN A 39 -9.95 24.86 0.76
CA ASN A 39 -11.40 24.83 0.55
C ASN A 39 -11.78 24.48 -0.90
N LEU A 40 -11.00 24.95 -1.88
CA LEU A 40 -11.18 24.54 -3.28
C LEU A 40 -10.84 23.05 -3.48
N TYR A 41 -9.75 22.58 -2.88
CA TYR A 41 -9.36 21.18 -2.95
C TYR A 41 -10.40 20.24 -2.32
N TYR A 42 -10.97 20.61 -1.17
CA TYR A 42 -12.03 19.84 -0.51
C TYR A 42 -13.27 19.69 -1.38
N LYS A 43 -13.66 20.75 -2.09
CA LYS A 43 -14.76 20.67 -3.07
C LYS A 43 -14.45 19.67 -4.20
N LEU A 44 -13.19 19.63 -4.67
CA LEU A 44 -12.77 18.66 -5.69
C LEU A 44 -12.72 17.22 -5.15
N CYS A 45 -12.39 17.03 -3.89
CA CYS A 45 -12.46 15.72 -3.23
C CYS A 45 -13.89 15.20 -3.13
N ASP A 46 -14.87 16.08 -2.95
CA ASP A 46 -16.29 15.77 -2.82
C ASP A 46 -17.05 15.85 -4.17
N ASP A 47 -16.35 16.07 -5.30
CA ASP A 47 -16.97 16.15 -6.62
C ASP A 47 -17.65 14.84 -7.02
N GLU A 48 -18.78 14.91 -7.72
CA GLU A 48 -19.52 13.72 -8.16
C GLU A 48 -18.80 12.94 -9.27
N THR A 49 -17.93 13.62 -10.03
CA THR A 49 -17.23 13.04 -11.18
C THR A 49 -16.07 12.11 -10.74
N PRO A 50 -16.11 10.81 -11.06
CA PRO A 50 -15.08 9.88 -10.62
C PRO A 50 -13.66 10.26 -11.06
N LEU A 51 -13.50 10.87 -12.23
CA LEU A 51 -12.19 11.32 -12.73
C LEU A 51 -11.60 12.44 -11.86
N ILE A 52 -12.42 13.35 -11.37
CA ILE A 52 -11.97 14.44 -10.49
C ILE A 52 -11.58 13.89 -9.13
N LYS A 53 -12.40 13.02 -8.53
CA LYS A 53 -12.07 12.35 -7.26
C LYS A 53 -10.76 11.56 -7.37
N ARG A 54 -10.55 10.80 -8.44
CA ARG A 54 -9.30 10.08 -8.68
C ARG A 54 -8.10 11.00 -8.77
N THR A 55 -8.26 12.14 -9.46
CA THR A 55 -7.19 13.13 -9.57
C THR A 55 -6.90 13.78 -8.22
N ALA A 56 -7.93 14.14 -7.47
CA ALA A 56 -7.78 14.64 -6.10
C ALA A 56 -7.07 13.60 -5.22
N ALA A 57 -7.51 12.34 -5.24
CA ALA A 57 -6.88 11.26 -4.48
C ALA A 57 -5.39 11.05 -4.85
N LYS A 58 -5.03 11.23 -6.14
CA LYS A 58 -3.64 11.14 -6.61
C LYS A 58 -2.77 12.26 -6.06
N GLU A 59 -3.28 13.48 -6.01
CA GLU A 59 -2.55 14.65 -5.51
C GLU A 59 -2.58 14.77 -3.98
N PHE A 60 -3.35 13.92 -3.30
CA PHE A 60 -3.60 13.98 -1.87
C PHE A 60 -2.32 13.82 -1.03
N GLY A 61 -1.60 12.71 -1.19
CA GLY A 61 -0.37 12.46 -0.43
C GLY A 61 0.70 13.54 -0.66
N PRO A 62 1.04 13.87 -1.91
CA PRO A 62 1.94 14.96 -2.22
C PRO A 62 1.51 16.32 -1.63
N LEU A 63 0.21 16.62 -1.60
CA LEU A 63 -0.30 17.86 -0.98
C LEU A 63 -0.14 17.83 0.55
N CYS A 64 -0.41 16.70 1.21
CA CYS A 64 -0.21 16.54 2.65
C CYS A 64 1.23 16.82 3.09
N LEU A 65 2.22 16.46 2.27
CA LEU A 65 3.63 16.69 2.59
C LEU A 65 4.03 18.16 2.67
N ILE A 66 3.31 19.04 1.98
CA ILE A 66 3.59 20.48 1.90
C ILE A 66 2.61 21.34 2.73
N MET A 67 1.60 20.69 3.34
CA MET A 67 0.64 21.33 4.22
C MET A 67 1.19 21.43 5.66
N GLU A 68 0.61 22.33 6.43
CA GLU A 68 0.86 22.44 7.85
C GLU A 68 0.39 21.18 8.59
N LYS A 69 1.23 20.62 9.45
CA LYS A 69 0.92 19.35 10.16
C LYS A 69 -0.35 19.44 11.00
N GLU A 70 -0.61 20.61 11.59
CA GLU A 70 -1.80 20.91 12.39
C GLU A 70 -3.09 20.82 11.58
N ILE A 71 -3.02 21.08 10.28
CA ILE A 71 -4.15 20.97 9.33
C ILE A 71 -4.28 19.53 8.82
N VAL A 72 -3.17 18.88 8.52
CA VAL A 72 -3.21 17.51 7.96
C VAL A 72 -3.88 16.56 8.95
N ASN A 73 -3.62 16.72 10.23
CA ASN A 73 -4.07 15.79 11.25
C ASN A 73 -5.61 15.65 11.33
N PRO A 74 -6.42 16.70 11.56
CA PRO A 74 -7.87 16.51 11.65
C PRO A 74 -8.56 16.43 10.27
N GLU A 75 -8.22 17.33 9.34
CA GLU A 75 -9.01 17.53 8.13
C GLU A 75 -8.66 16.52 7.03
N MET A 76 -7.38 16.39 6.70
CA MET A 76 -6.96 15.53 5.60
C MET A 76 -7.20 14.05 5.88
N ILE A 77 -7.04 13.61 7.14
CA ILE A 77 -7.37 12.23 7.52
C ILE A 77 -8.82 11.89 7.21
N ASN A 78 -9.76 12.82 7.44
CA ASN A 78 -11.17 12.59 7.15
C ASN A 78 -11.41 12.44 5.63
N TYR A 79 -10.73 13.22 4.79
CA TYR A 79 -10.79 13.05 3.33
C TYR A 79 -10.15 11.75 2.87
N PHE A 80 -9.05 11.33 3.48
CA PHE A 80 -8.46 10.03 3.19
C PHE A 80 -9.44 8.89 3.50
N LYS A 81 -10.12 8.93 4.64
CA LYS A 81 -11.18 7.95 4.97
C LYS A 81 -12.33 7.97 3.97
N LYS A 82 -12.74 9.15 3.48
CA LYS A 82 -13.75 9.27 2.43
C LYS A 82 -13.30 8.57 1.14
N PHE A 83 -12.06 8.80 0.69
CA PHE A 83 -11.52 8.11 -0.49
C PHE A 83 -11.47 6.59 -0.31
N MET A 84 -11.11 6.12 0.89
CA MET A 84 -11.10 4.69 1.21
C MET A 84 -12.50 4.07 1.34
N SER A 85 -13.56 4.89 1.33
CA SER A 85 -14.97 4.48 1.33
C SER A 85 -15.66 4.71 -0.02
N ASP A 86 -14.93 5.18 -1.04
CA ASP A 86 -15.45 5.48 -2.38
C ASP A 86 -15.37 4.22 -3.30
N SER A 87 -15.51 4.41 -4.59
CA SER A 87 -15.35 3.36 -5.60
C SER A 87 -13.94 2.76 -5.61
N ASP A 88 -13.81 1.53 -6.07
CA ASP A 88 -12.51 0.82 -6.15
C ASP A 88 -11.44 1.63 -6.86
N SER A 89 -11.83 2.33 -7.93
CA SER A 89 -10.90 3.15 -8.72
C SER A 89 -10.34 4.36 -7.95
N VAL A 90 -11.07 4.88 -6.97
CA VAL A 90 -10.62 5.94 -6.07
C VAL A 90 -9.77 5.36 -4.95
N LYS A 91 -10.22 4.26 -4.33
CA LYS A 91 -9.48 3.55 -3.26
C LYS A 91 -8.06 3.16 -3.70
N VAL A 92 -7.95 2.52 -4.88
CA VAL A 92 -6.66 2.09 -5.45
C VAL A 92 -5.69 3.27 -5.59
N ILE A 93 -6.16 4.41 -6.07
CA ILE A 93 -5.32 5.60 -6.20
C ILE A 93 -4.99 6.21 -4.83
N ALA A 94 -5.98 6.27 -3.93
CA ALA A 94 -5.80 6.82 -2.59
C ALA A 94 -4.76 6.03 -1.76
N LEU A 95 -4.71 4.71 -1.93
CA LEU A 95 -3.72 3.85 -1.26
C LEU A 95 -2.28 4.29 -1.55
N SER A 96 -1.97 4.78 -2.74
CA SER A 96 -0.64 5.31 -3.05
C SER A 96 -0.25 6.48 -2.13
N SER A 97 -1.22 7.24 -1.64
CA SER A 97 -0.99 8.35 -0.69
C SER A 97 -0.65 7.86 0.73
N LEU A 98 -0.95 6.60 1.04
CA LEU A 98 -0.61 6.02 2.33
C LEU A 98 0.90 6.04 2.58
N ILE A 99 1.71 5.90 1.53
CA ILE A 99 3.18 5.95 1.62
C ILE A 99 3.66 7.29 2.24
N GLN A 100 3.02 8.39 1.85
CA GLN A 100 3.33 9.71 2.39
C GLN A 100 2.77 9.88 3.81
N LEU A 101 1.54 9.42 4.05
CA LEU A 101 0.88 9.54 5.34
C LEU A 101 1.61 8.76 6.44
N VAL A 102 2.10 7.55 6.18
CA VAL A 102 2.84 6.78 7.17
C VAL A 102 4.15 7.44 7.57
N LYS A 103 4.83 8.12 6.63
CA LYS A 103 6.03 8.91 6.91
C LYS A 103 5.71 10.19 7.69
N LEU A 104 4.63 10.86 7.33
CA LEU A 104 4.20 12.10 7.97
C LEU A 104 3.79 11.89 9.43
N PHE A 105 3.14 10.77 9.72
CA PHE A 105 2.63 10.42 11.05
C PHE A 105 3.53 9.46 11.82
N GLN A 106 4.74 9.24 11.37
CA GLN A 106 5.70 8.39 12.07
C GLN A 106 5.89 8.85 13.51
N ASN A 107 5.81 7.91 14.46
CA ASN A 107 5.92 8.17 15.90
C ASN A 107 4.85 9.10 16.49
N THR A 108 3.68 9.19 15.87
CA THR A 108 2.52 9.91 16.39
C THR A 108 1.36 8.96 16.70
N ASP A 109 0.38 9.40 17.49
CA ASP A 109 -0.82 8.62 17.79
C ASP A 109 -1.63 8.29 16.53
N ASN A 110 -1.48 9.07 15.45
CA ASN A 110 -2.14 8.84 14.17
C ASN A 110 -1.57 7.66 13.38
N GLN A 111 -0.41 7.11 13.77
CA GLN A 111 0.14 5.90 13.16
C GLN A 111 -0.85 4.72 13.25
N ARG A 112 -1.62 4.62 14.34
CA ARG A 112 -2.67 3.60 14.51
C ARG A 112 -3.74 3.68 13.43
N LEU A 113 -4.07 4.87 12.94
CA LEU A 113 -5.03 5.04 11.83
C LEU A 113 -4.48 4.44 10.54
N ASN A 114 -3.18 4.62 10.29
CA ASN A 114 -2.53 4.02 9.14
C ASN A 114 -2.55 2.49 9.22
N VAL A 115 -2.29 1.91 10.39
CA VAL A 115 -2.42 0.44 10.62
C VAL A 115 -3.84 -0.03 10.31
N GLN A 116 -4.86 0.66 10.81
CA GLN A 116 -6.27 0.32 10.54
C GLN A 116 -6.62 0.38 9.06
N VAL A 117 -6.10 1.37 8.34
CA VAL A 117 -6.31 1.48 6.87
C VAL A 117 -5.67 0.30 6.14
N VAL A 118 -4.45 -0.09 6.51
CA VAL A 118 -3.77 -1.26 5.91
C VAL A 118 -4.57 -2.54 6.14
N VAL A 119 -5.03 -2.77 7.37
CA VAL A 119 -5.85 -3.95 7.71
C VAL A 119 -7.15 -3.93 6.91
N ALA A 120 -7.90 -2.81 6.91
CA ALA A 120 -9.15 -2.70 6.18
C ALA A 120 -8.97 -2.87 4.66
N ALA A 121 -7.90 -2.34 4.09
CA ALA A 121 -7.60 -2.48 2.67
C ALA A 121 -7.22 -3.93 2.29
N SER A 122 -6.61 -4.69 3.20
CA SER A 122 -6.29 -6.11 2.98
C SER A 122 -7.53 -7.01 2.98
N GLU A 123 -8.63 -6.55 3.55
CA GLU A 123 -9.91 -7.25 3.63
C GLU A 123 -10.96 -6.68 2.66
N ASP A 124 -10.56 -5.74 1.79
CA ASP A 124 -11.48 -5.12 0.84
C ASP A 124 -12.05 -6.16 -0.13
N LYS A 125 -13.32 -6.01 -0.48
CA LYS A 125 -14.03 -6.91 -1.41
C LYS A 125 -13.37 -6.93 -2.79
N SER A 126 -12.81 -5.79 -3.21
CA SER A 126 -12.13 -5.65 -4.49
C SER A 126 -10.72 -6.19 -4.42
N TRP A 127 -10.42 -7.22 -5.22
CA TRP A 127 -9.09 -7.74 -5.35
C TRP A 127 -8.07 -6.67 -5.84
N ARG A 128 -8.52 -5.68 -6.61
CA ARG A 128 -7.67 -4.58 -7.07
C ARG A 128 -7.16 -3.72 -5.94
N VAL A 129 -7.98 -3.50 -4.90
CA VAL A 129 -7.58 -2.76 -3.69
C VAL A 129 -6.56 -3.58 -2.90
N ARG A 130 -6.81 -4.88 -2.70
CA ARG A 130 -5.88 -5.80 -2.02
C ARG A 130 -4.56 -5.94 -2.77
N HIS A 131 -4.61 -6.05 -4.11
CA HIS A 131 -3.43 -6.07 -4.98
C HIS A 131 -2.60 -4.80 -4.86
N GLU A 132 -3.23 -3.62 -4.93
CA GLU A 132 -2.53 -2.35 -4.79
C GLU A 132 -1.89 -2.23 -3.41
N LEU A 133 -2.58 -2.66 -2.35
CA LEU A 133 -1.99 -2.72 -1.01
C LEU A 133 -0.74 -3.62 -0.99
N ALA A 134 -0.82 -4.83 -1.53
CA ALA A 134 0.32 -5.74 -1.61
C ALA A 134 1.50 -5.11 -2.36
N ARG A 135 1.22 -4.42 -3.46
CA ARG A 135 2.23 -3.73 -4.30
C ARG A 135 2.94 -2.59 -3.56
N ILE A 136 2.22 -1.81 -2.76
CA ILE A 136 2.82 -0.69 -2.02
C ILE A 136 3.41 -1.12 -0.66
N PHE A 137 3.11 -2.32 -0.19
CA PHE A 137 3.49 -2.78 1.14
C PHE A 137 4.99 -2.62 1.44
N PRO A 138 5.92 -2.94 0.51
CA PRO A 138 7.35 -2.72 0.74
C PRO A 138 7.72 -1.25 0.99
N GLN A 139 6.97 -0.31 0.41
CA GLN A 139 7.23 1.12 0.53
C GLN A 139 6.73 1.71 1.86
N LEU A 140 5.93 0.94 2.62
CA LEU A 140 5.41 1.35 3.91
C LEU A 140 6.41 1.14 5.06
N ILE A 141 7.44 0.31 4.85
CA ILE A 141 8.42 -0.08 5.88
C ILE A 141 9.05 1.13 6.57
N ASP A 142 9.57 2.07 5.78
CA ASP A 142 10.26 3.24 6.30
C ASP A 142 9.36 4.11 7.18
N GLY A 143 8.08 4.20 6.83
CA GLY A 143 7.11 5.02 7.57
C GLY A 143 6.61 4.36 8.85
N PHE A 144 6.44 3.03 8.85
CA PHE A 144 5.99 2.29 10.02
C PHE A 144 7.14 1.97 11.00
N GLY A 145 8.38 1.86 10.53
CA GLY A 145 9.49 1.44 11.39
C GLY A 145 9.18 0.13 12.11
N ASN A 146 9.39 0.07 13.42
CA ASN A 146 9.13 -1.13 14.21
C ASN A 146 7.66 -1.57 14.26
N GLN A 147 6.71 -0.65 14.04
CA GLN A 147 5.28 -0.98 14.00
C GLN A 147 4.88 -1.82 12.79
N ILE A 148 5.76 -1.96 11.79
CA ILE A 148 5.53 -2.86 10.66
C ILE A 148 5.26 -4.29 11.10
N ASN A 149 5.79 -4.69 12.26
CA ASN A 149 5.56 -6.02 12.83
C ASN A 149 4.09 -6.27 13.24
N GLU A 150 3.29 -5.24 13.44
CA GLU A 150 1.84 -5.36 13.65
C GLU A 150 1.12 -5.78 12.37
N LEU A 151 1.70 -5.48 11.20
CA LEU A 151 1.14 -5.75 9.88
C LEU A 151 1.64 -7.07 9.25
N VAL A 152 2.55 -7.80 9.90
CA VAL A 152 3.02 -9.10 9.39
C VAL A 152 1.87 -10.11 9.22
N PRO A 153 0.88 -10.22 10.14
CA PRO A 153 -0.28 -11.06 9.91
C PRO A 153 -1.09 -10.66 8.68
N THR A 154 -1.24 -9.37 8.44
CA THR A 154 -1.94 -8.81 7.26
C THR A 154 -1.24 -9.23 5.96
N LEU A 155 0.08 -9.11 5.90
CA LEU A 155 0.86 -9.61 4.75
C LEU A 155 0.70 -11.12 4.57
N GLY A 156 0.71 -11.89 5.67
CA GLY A 156 0.43 -13.33 5.64
C GLY A 156 -0.94 -13.66 5.04
N ASN A 157 -1.96 -12.82 5.25
CA ASN A 157 -3.27 -12.98 4.64
C ASN A 157 -3.25 -12.66 3.14
N LEU A 158 -2.53 -11.63 2.71
CA LEU A 158 -2.35 -11.31 1.28
C LEU A 158 -1.62 -12.42 0.52
N ILE A 159 -0.65 -13.11 1.15
CA ILE A 159 0.03 -14.27 0.58
C ILE A 159 -0.95 -15.43 0.33
N LYS A 160 -2.01 -15.54 1.12
CA LYS A 160 -3.07 -16.58 1.00
C LYS A 160 -4.32 -16.07 0.26
N ASP A 161 -4.26 -14.94 -0.41
CA ASP A 161 -5.42 -14.37 -1.09
C ASP A 161 -6.07 -15.33 -2.09
N SER A 162 -7.36 -15.19 -2.31
CA SER A 162 -8.07 -15.96 -3.33
C SER A 162 -7.54 -15.70 -4.74
N GLU A 163 -7.12 -14.47 -5.00
CA GLU A 163 -6.63 -14.03 -6.32
C GLU A 163 -5.13 -14.25 -6.48
N MET A 164 -4.72 -14.91 -7.54
CA MET A 164 -3.30 -15.21 -7.78
C MET A 164 -2.44 -13.96 -7.95
N GLU A 165 -2.98 -12.89 -8.54
CA GLU A 165 -2.31 -11.61 -8.73
C GLU A 165 -1.92 -10.98 -7.39
N VAL A 166 -2.79 -11.10 -6.39
CA VAL A 166 -2.54 -10.59 -5.04
C VAL A 166 -1.45 -11.42 -4.37
N ARG A 167 -1.55 -12.77 -4.44
CA ARG A 167 -0.55 -13.67 -3.87
C ARG A 167 0.85 -13.43 -4.45
N ASN A 168 0.92 -13.32 -5.78
CA ASN A 168 2.19 -13.12 -6.47
C ASN A 168 2.88 -11.83 -6.02
N VAL A 169 2.19 -10.70 -6.09
CA VAL A 169 2.75 -9.40 -5.70
C VAL A 169 3.09 -9.33 -4.20
N ALA A 170 2.32 -10.01 -3.34
CA ALA A 170 2.62 -10.10 -1.92
C ALA A 170 3.92 -10.87 -1.65
N LEU A 171 4.19 -11.96 -2.39
CA LEU A 171 5.42 -12.75 -2.30
C LEU A 171 6.64 -11.98 -2.85
N GLU A 172 6.52 -11.35 -4.03
CA GLU A 172 7.56 -10.49 -4.59
C GLU A 172 7.96 -9.36 -3.60
N GLY A 173 6.96 -8.74 -2.99
CA GLY A 173 7.17 -7.73 -1.96
C GLY A 173 7.84 -8.30 -0.71
N LEU A 174 7.43 -9.48 -0.25
CA LEU A 174 7.98 -10.14 0.93
C LEU A 174 9.49 -10.37 0.81
N ALA A 175 9.97 -10.87 -0.33
CA ALA A 175 11.40 -11.14 -0.54
C ALA A 175 12.28 -9.91 -0.25
N GLN A 176 11.76 -8.71 -0.53
CA GLN A 176 12.48 -7.45 -0.32
C GLN A 176 12.52 -7.00 1.15
N ILE A 177 11.46 -7.31 1.91
CA ILE A 177 11.20 -6.67 3.22
C ILE A 177 11.29 -7.59 4.43
N ILE A 178 11.38 -8.90 4.25
CA ILE A 178 11.35 -9.87 5.35
C ILE A 178 12.43 -9.62 6.39
N ARG A 179 13.57 -9.06 6.00
CA ARG A 179 14.69 -8.69 6.90
C ARG A 179 14.31 -7.65 7.97
N PHE A 180 13.22 -6.92 7.78
CA PHE A 180 12.73 -5.91 8.73
C PHE A 180 11.73 -6.49 9.74
N PHE A 181 11.33 -7.75 9.56
CA PHE A 181 10.35 -8.38 10.43
C PHE A 181 11.01 -9.13 11.57
N ASN A 182 10.30 -9.17 12.70
CA ASN A 182 10.68 -10.00 13.83
C ASN A 182 10.63 -11.49 13.44
N THR A 183 11.68 -12.23 13.77
CA THR A 183 11.83 -13.68 13.49
C THR A 183 10.63 -14.49 13.97
N GLU A 184 10.11 -14.19 15.16
CA GLU A 184 8.93 -14.86 15.71
C GLU A 184 7.71 -14.66 14.83
N LYS A 185 7.45 -13.42 14.39
CA LYS A 185 6.32 -13.08 13.48
C LYS A 185 6.47 -13.78 12.13
N VAL A 186 7.68 -13.84 11.58
CA VAL A 186 7.94 -14.59 10.34
C VAL A 186 7.59 -16.06 10.54
N SER A 187 8.02 -16.66 11.65
CA SER A 187 7.79 -18.09 11.95
C SER A 187 6.31 -18.44 12.18
N ILE A 188 5.52 -17.50 12.74
CA ILE A 188 4.13 -17.75 13.13
C ILE A 188 3.15 -17.33 12.00
N CYS A 189 3.46 -16.28 11.24
CA CYS A 189 2.52 -15.73 10.26
C CYS A 189 2.93 -16.03 8.82
N ILE A 190 4.20 -15.82 8.47
CA ILE A 190 4.67 -15.91 7.08
C ILE A 190 4.91 -17.36 6.64
N ILE A 191 5.67 -18.14 7.43
CA ILE A 191 5.93 -19.53 7.07
C ILE A 191 4.65 -20.34 6.87
N PRO A 192 3.64 -20.31 7.78
CA PRO A 192 2.38 -21.02 7.55
C PRO A 192 1.61 -20.51 6.34
N ALA A 193 1.67 -19.20 6.04
CA ALA A 193 1.02 -18.63 4.86
C ALA A 193 1.65 -19.20 3.58
N ILE A 194 2.98 -19.23 3.48
CA ILE A 194 3.70 -19.79 2.33
C ILE A 194 3.40 -21.29 2.19
N LEU A 195 3.44 -22.04 3.26
CA LEU A 195 3.15 -23.48 3.23
C LEU A 195 1.71 -23.76 2.75
N SER A 196 0.74 -22.88 3.05
CA SER A 196 -0.65 -23.03 2.58
C SER A 196 -0.80 -22.84 1.08
N VAL A 197 0.11 -22.14 0.43
CA VAL A 197 0.13 -21.89 -1.03
C VAL A 197 1.27 -22.64 -1.75
N ALA A 198 1.92 -23.56 -1.07
CA ALA A 198 3.04 -24.35 -1.61
C ALA A 198 2.66 -25.13 -2.88
N ASN A 199 1.41 -25.58 -2.99
CA ASN A 199 0.87 -26.32 -4.14
C ASN A 199 0.01 -25.44 -5.04
N ASP A 200 0.30 -24.14 -5.12
CA ASP A 200 -0.42 -23.23 -6.01
C ASP A 200 -0.38 -23.75 -7.47
N SER A 201 -1.51 -23.64 -8.16
CA SER A 201 -1.62 -24.06 -9.56
C SER A 201 -0.85 -23.16 -10.52
N THR A 202 -0.44 -21.97 -10.06
CA THR A 202 0.20 -20.95 -10.89
C THR A 202 1.74 -21.03 -10.75
N PRO A 203 2.47 -21.31 -11.82
CA PRO A 203 3.94 -21.39 -11.79
C PRO A 203 4.62 -20.12 -11.26
N HIS A 204 4.13 -18.93 -11.63
CA HIS A 204 4.66 -17.66 -11.14
C HIS A 204 4.58 -17.54 -9.62
N VAL A 205 3.46 -17.93 -8.99
CA VAL A 205 3.33 -17.91 -7.53
C VAL A 205 4.36 -18.84 -6.88
N LYS A 206 4.54 -20.05 -7.42
CA LYS A 206 5.57 -20.98 -6.94
C LYS A 206 7.00 -20.43 -7.12
N ALA A 207 7.28 -19.78 -8.24
CA ALA A 207 8.57 -19.13 -8.47
C ALA A 207 8.83 -18.03 -7.44
N SER A 208 7.83 -17.17 -7.18
CA SER A 208 7.93 -16.12 -6.15
C SER A 208 8.10 -16.68 -4.73
N ILE A 209 7.52 -17.86 -4.43
CA ILE A 209 7.84 -18.58 -3.18
C ILE A 209 9.33 -18.92 -3.14
N GLY A 210 9.88 -19.41 -4.26
CA GLY A 210 11.31 -19.74 -4.37
C GLY A 210 12.19 -18.55 -4.00
N GLU A 211 11.94 -17.39 -4.57
CA GLU A 211 12.67 -16.15 -4.28
C GLU A 211 12.63 -15.76 -2.78
N CYS A 212 11.55 -16.13 -2.08
CA CYS A 212 11.42 -15.85 -0.64
C CYS A 212 12.26 -16.77 0.24
N LEU A 213 12.61 -18.00 -0.20
CA LEU A 213 13.21 -19.03 0.69
C LEU A 213 14.56 -18.61 1.26
N GLY A 214 15.44 -18.05 0.43
CA GLY A 214 16.74 -17.54 0.89
C GLY A 214 16.60 -16.42 1.93
N PRO A 215 15.84 -15.36 1.67
CA PRO A 215 15.50 -14.34 2.66
C PRO A 215 14.88 -14.90 3.96
N ILE A 216 13.96 -15.86 3.87
CA ILE A 216 13.36 -16.53 5.04
C ILE A 216 14.42 -17.24 5.84
N ALA A 217 15.26 -18.07 5.19
CA ALA A 217 16.31 -18.81 5.86
C ALA A 217 17.26 -17.88 6.66
N ARG A 218 17.61 -16.74 6.08
CA ARG A 218 18.41 -15.71 6.78
C ARG A 218 17.69 -15.09 7.97
N SER A 219 16.36 -14.91 7.88
CA SER A 219 15.56 -14.31 8.95
C SER A 219 15.33 -15.23 10.12
N VAL A 220 15.03 -16.52 9.88
CA VAL A 220 14.63 -17.46 10.94
C VAL A 220 15.76 -18.37 11.39
N GLY A 221 16.87 -18.40 10.69
CA GLY A 221 18.02 -19.27 10.94
C GLY A 221 17.86 -20.69 10.43
N TYR A 222 19.01 -21.37 10.25
CA TYR A 222 19.10 -22.70 9.63
C TYR A 222 18.19 -23.75 10.30
N SER A 223 18.22 -23.84 11.62
CA SER A 223 17.45 -24.87 12.34
C SER A 223 15.95 -24.78 12.10
N THR A 224 15.39 -23.56 12.20
CA THR A 224 13.96 -23.32 11.96
C THR A 224 13.59 -23.54 10.50
N PHE A 225 14.41 -23.05 9.57
CA PHE A 225 14.21 -23.25 8.14
C PHE A 225 14.22 -24.73 7.78
N ASN A 226 15.24 -25.47 8.22
CA ASN A 226 15.37 -26.90 7.93
C ASN A 226 14.16 -27.70 8.43
N THR A 227 13.70 -27.40 9.65
CA THR A 227 12.56 -28.11 10.23
C THR A 227 11.23 -27.81 9.54
N LYS A 228 11.01 -26.56 9.11
CA LYS A 228 9.70 -26.11 8.63
C LYS A 228 9.57 -26.00 7.11
N MET A 229 10.67 -25.76 6.40
CA MET A 229 10.66 -25.37 4.99
C MET A 229 11.46 -26.30 4.05
N CYS A 230 12.29 -27.20 4.59
CA CYS A 230 13.15 -28.06 3.77
C CYS A 230 12.36 -28.91 2.78
N THR A 231 11.26 -29.52 3.21
CA THR A 231 10.39 -30.33 2.33
C THR A 231 9.81 -29.50 1.18
N LEU A 232 9.39 -28.25 1.45
CA LEU A 232 8.93 -27.34 0.40
C LEU A 232 10.07 -26.99 -0.55
N PHE A 233 11.24 -26.65 -0.04
CA PHE A 233 12.42 -26.37 -0.86
C PHE A 233 12.72 -27.55 -1.80
N ASP A 234 12.79 -28.78 -1.30
CA ASP A 234 13.06 -29.96 -2.09
C ASP A 234 12.00 -30.23 -3.18
N SER A 235 10.71 -29.94 -2.88
CA SER A 235 9.62 -30.11 -3.82
C SER A 235 9.70 -29.10 -4.97
N LEU A 236 9.97 -27.84 -4.65
CA LEU A 236 10.08 -26.78 -5.66
C LEU A 236 11.32 -26.98 -6.55
N MET A 237 12.44 -27.43 -5.99
CA MET A 237 13.65 -27.77 -6.77
C MET A 237 13.42 -28.90 -7.80
N LYS A 238 12.40 -29.74 -7.58
CA LYS A 238 12.01 -30.84 -8.47
C LYS A 238 10.75 -30.54 -9.27
N ASP A 239 10.24 -29.31 -9.24
CA ASP A 239 9.03 -28.92 -9.99
C ASP A 239 9.24 -29.15 -11.50
N GLU A 240 8.20 -29.58 -12.18
CA GLU A 240 8.24 -29.82 -13.62
C GLU A 240 8.48 -28.54 -14.42
N ASN A 241 8.03 -27.39 -13.91
CA ASN A 241 8.17 -26.10 -14.55
C ASN A 241 9.58 -25.52 -14.31
N ALA A 242 10.27 -25.18 -15.41
CA ALA A 242 11.62 -24.61 -15.35
C ALA A 242 11.66 -23.24 -14.65
N GLU A 243 10.62 -22.44 -14.80
CA GLU A 243 10.51 -21.13 -14.15
C GLU A 243 10.50 -21.28 -12.62
N VAL A 244 9.75 -22.26 -12.10
CA VAL A 244 9.73 -22.57 -10.68
C VAL A 244 11.12 -22.96 -10.19
N ARG A 245 11.84 -23.83 -10.94
CA ARG A 245 13.20 -24.23 -10.59
C ARG A 245 14.23 -23.09 -10.65
N LEU A 246 14.00 -22.07 -11.50
CA LEU A 246 14.89 -20.91 -11.61
C LEU A 246 14.67 -19.84 -10.54
N GLY A 247 13.51 -19.82 -9.88
CA GLY A 247 13.23 -18.87 -8.78
C GLY A 247 14.16 -18.99 -7.55
N TYR A 248 15.20 -19.87 -7.59
CA TYR A 248 16.19 -20.09 -6.52
C TYR A 248 17.60 -19.55 -6.85
N VAL A 249 17.82 -19.06 -8.06
CA VAL A 249 19.11 -18.50 -8.49
C VAL A 249 19.18 -17.02 -8.23
#